data_5f8fe7644f1aaa0a29dc8d55a6491aeb
#
_entry.id   5f8fe7644f1aaa0a29dc8d55a6491aeb
#
_cell.length_a   1.000
_cell.length_b   1.000
_cell.length_c   1.000
_cell.angle_alpha   90.00
_cell.angle_beta   90.00
_cell.angle_gamma   90.00
#
_symmetry.space_group_name_H-M   'P 1'
#
loop_
_entity.id
_entity.type
_entity.pdbx_description
1 polymer ?
#
loop_
_entity_poly.entity_id
_entity_poly.type
_entity_poly.pdbx_seq_one_letter_code
_entity_poly.pdbx_strand_id
1 'polypeptide(L)'
;VAIIAWAKELPEVDADSVYVLGHSLGATLAPRIAEQADGLTGIILVAALARPFEDAIVEQMTYISSLTDSSANAKKQITEIKKQADNIKKLGTPEYDDKIPLLLNLPRSYWEFANAYKPVEVASKLALPILILQGERDYQVTMQDFGLWRFGLMRNKNAFLKSYPKLNHMLQEGSGKATPFEYNQASPVVGYVMDDIASFIHNGNLL
;
A
#
# COMPACT_ATOMS: atom_id res chain seq x y z
N VAL A 1 0.00 -8.03 -15.75
CA VAL A 1 0.88 -9.05 -16.36
C VAL A 1 0.94 -8.87 -17.87
N ALA A 2 -0.19 -8.93 -18.62
CA ALA A 2 -0.19 -8.81 -20.08
C ALA A 2 0.50 -7.53 -20.62
N ILE A 3 0.28 -6.39 -19.98
CA ILE A 3 0.89 -5.10 -20.36
C ILE A 3 2.43 -5.11 -20.21
N ILE A 4 2.94 -5.85 -19.24
CA ILE A 4 4.39 -6.00 -19.04
C ILE A 4 5.01 -6.80 -20.18
N ALA A 5 4.39 -7.92 -20.55
CA ALA A 5 4.82 -8.73 -21.68
C ALA A 5 4.79 -7.91 -23.00
N TRP A 6 3.70 -7.20 -23.24
CA TRP A 6 3.57 -6.32 -24.40
C TRP A 6 4.62 -5.19 -24.42
N ALA A 7 4.85 -4.54 -23.27
CA ALA A 7 5.84 -3.45 -23.19
C ALA A 7 7.26 -3.94 -23.55
N LYS A 8 7.60 -5.17 -23.18
CA LYS A 8 8.93 -5.77 -23.47
C LYS A 8 9.14 -6.07 -24.96
N GLU A 9 8.07 -6.12 -25.75
CA GLU A 9 8.14 -6.33 -27.21
C GLU A 9 8.33 -5.01 -27.99
N LEU A 10 8.22 -3.87 -27.31
CA LEU A 10 8.37 -2.56 -27.96
C LEU A 10 9.86 -2.27 -28.22
N PRO A 11 10.23 -1.80 -29.43
CA PRO A 11 11.62 -1.54 -29.79
C PRO A 11 12.25 -0.39 -28.99
N GLU A 12 11.45 0.49 -28.39
CA GLU A 12 11.90 1.60 -27.56
C GLU A 12 12.15 1.21 -26.10
N VAL A 13 11.79 -0.03 -25.69
CA VAL A 13 11.88 -0.51 -24.32
C VAL A 13 13.10 -1.42 -24.17
N ASP A 14 13.92 -1.14 -23.18
CA ASP A 14 14.93 -2.08 -22.71
C ASP A 14 14.24 -3.21 -21.95
N ALA A 15 14.11 -4.36 -22.59
CA ALA A 15 13.42 -5.53 -22.04
C ALA A 15 14.08 -6.12 -20.77
N ASP A 16 15.36 -5.79 -20.52
CA ASP A 16 16.12 -6.20 -19.35
C ASP A 16 16.03 -5.19 -18.19
N SER A 17 15.33 -4.05 -18.40
CA SER A 17 15.20 -2.96 -17.42
C SER A 17 13.74 -2.55 -17.22
N VAL A 18 12.86 -3.51 -16.94
CA VAL A 18 11.43 -3.28 -16.73
C VAL A 18 11.06 -3.39 -15.25
N TYR A 19 10.52 -2.31 -14.70
CA TYR A 19 10.10 -2.21 -13.30
C TYR A 19 8.59 -2.00 -13.18
N VAL A 20 8.00 -2.43 -12.07
CA VAL A 20 6.64 -2.06 -11.68
C VAL A 20 6.72 -1.14 -10.46
N LEU A 21 6.23 0.10 -10.61
CA LEU A 21 6.01 1.00 -9.50
C LEU A 21 4.52 0.99 -9.16
N GLY A 22 4.19 0.67 -7.92
CA GLY A 22 2.85 0.76 -7.37
C GLY A 22 2.77 1.83 -6.28
N HIS A 23 1.62 2.52 -6.20
CA HIS A 23 1.30 3.44 -5.11
C HIS A 23 0.04 2.95 -4.39
N SER A 24 0.04 3.02 -3.04
CA SER A 24 -1.11 2.65 -2.21
C SER A 24 -1.58 1.21 -2.51
N LEU A 25 -2.83 1.00 -2.92
CA LEU A 25 -3.34 -0.32 -3.32
C LEU A 25 -2.50 -0.94 -4.45
N GLY A 26 -2.03 -0.13 -5.41
CA GLY A 26 -1.13 -0.60 -6.47
C GLY A 26 0.19 -1.13 -5.91
N ALA A 27 0.74 -0.51 -4.87
CA ALA A 27 1.93 -0.97 -4.18
C ALA A 27 1.68 -2.29 -3.42
N THR A 28 0.53 -2.40 -2.76
CA THR A 28 0.11 -3.62 -2.06
C THR A 28 0.01 -4.81 -3.02
N LEU A 29 -0.45 -4.57 -4.26
CA LEU A 29 -0.62 -5.61 -5.29
C LEU A 29 0.65 -5.86 -6.14
N ALA A 30 1.64 -4.99 -6.11
CA ALA A 30 2.86 -5.13 -6.92
C ALA A 30 3.61 -6.46 -6.69
N PRO A 31 3.74 -7.01 -5.47
CA PRO A 31 4.33 -8.33 -5.27
C PRO A 31 3.59 -9.45 -6.00
N ARG A 32 2.25 -9.42 -6.02
CA ARG A 32 1.45 -10.40 -6.77
C ARG A 32 1.62 -10.24 -8.28
N ILE A 33 1.76 -9.02 -8.76
CA ILE A 33 2.05 -8.76 -10.18
C ILE A 33 3.42 -9.35 -10.52
N ALA A 34 4.42 -9.14 -9.67
CA ALA A 34 5.77 -9.65 -9.88
C ALA A 34 5.84 -11.19 -9.80
N GLU A 35 5.04 -11.82 -8.94
CA GLU A 35 4.94 -13.28 -8.86
C GLU A 35 4.40 -13.91 -10.16
N GLN A 36 3.58 -13.16 -10.90
CA GLN A 36 2.89 -13.63 -12.10
C GLN A 36 3.48 -13.13 -13.42
N ALA A 37 4.40 -12.19 -13.35
CA ALA A 37 5.02 -11.58 -14.54
C ALA A 37 6.46 -12.06 -14.71
N ASP A 38 6.76 -12.56 -15.89
CA ASP A 38 8.11 -12.96 -16.24
C ASP A 38 8.98 -11.74 -16.58
N GLY A 39 10.24 -11.78 -16.13
CA GLY A 39 11.28 -10.86 -16.55
C GLY A 39 11.13 -9.42 -16.06
N LEU A 40 10.54 -9.19 -14.88
CA LEU A 40 10.67 -7.93 -14.18
C LEU A 40 12.06 -7.80 -13.54
N THR A 41 12.65 -6.62 -13.67
CA THR A 41 13.95 -6.28 -13.06
C THR A 41 13.82 -5.94 -11.58
N GLY A 42 12.69 -5.33 -11.19
CA GLY A 42 12.40 -5.01 -9.80
C GLY A 42 11.00 -4.42 -9.60
N ILE A 43 10.62 -4.22 -8.34
CA ILE A 43 9.37 -3.56 -7.96
C ILE A 43 9.62 -2.43 -6.97
N ILE A 44 8.82 -1.37 -7.09
CA ILE A 44 8.87 -0.18 -6.24
C ILE A 44 7.50 0.01 -5.60
N LEU A 45 7.46 -0.05 -4.28
CA LEU A 45 6.24 0.03 -3.49
C LEU A 45 6.21 1.36 -2.73
N VAL A 46 5.29 2.23 -3.10
CA VAL A 46 5.10 3.53 -2.45
C VAL A 46 3.85 3.48 -1.60
N ALA A 47 3.96 3.73 -0.31
CA ALA A 47 2.86 3.71 0.65
C ALA A 47 2.06 2.39 0.58
N ALA A 48 2.77 1.25 0.68
CA ALA A 48 2.19 -0.09 0.54
C ALA A 48 1.56 -0.57 1.85
N LEU A 49 0.29 -0.95 1.81
CA LEU A 49 -0.40 -1.59 2.92
C LEU A 49 0.16 -3.00 3.15
N ALA A 50 0.44 -3.35 4.42
CA ALA A 50 0.94 -4.67 4.83
C ALA A 50 -0.06 -5.46 5.68
N ARG A 51 -0.90 -4.75 6.44
CA ARG A 51 -1.94 -5.32 7.32
C ARG A 51 -3.26 -5.52 6.58
N PRO A 52 -4.27 -6.17 7.19
CA PRO A 52 -5.61 -6.32 6.62
C PRO A 52 -6.21 -4.99 6.20
N PHE A 53 -6.82 -4.93 5.02
CA PHE A 53 -7.33 -3.69 4.44
C PHE A 53 -8.51 -3.13 5.27
N GLU A 54 -9.37 -3.98 5.80
CA GLU A 54 -10.48 -3.59 6.68
C GLU A 54 -9.99 -2.89 7.96
N ASP A 55 -8.84 -3.29 8.51
CA ASP A 55 -8.26 -2.64 9.69
C ASP A 55 -7.71 -1.25 9.36
N ALA A 56 -7.08 -1.10 8.20
CA ALA A 56 -6.62 0.19 7.71
C ALA A 56 -7.77 1.17 7.47
N ILE A 57 -8.90 0.69 6.91
CA ILE A 57 -10.12 1.50 6.74
C ILE A 57 -10.64 1.99 8.08
N VAL A 58 -10.73 1.11 9.08
CA VAL A 58 -11.20 1.48 10.44
C VAL A 58 -10.32 2.58 11.04
N GLU A 59 -9.00 2.43 10.95
CA GLU A 59 -8.05 3.44 11.47
C GLU A 59 -8.19 4.76 10.73
N GLN A 60 -8.19 4.73 9.40
CA GLN A 60 -8.31 5.90 8.55
C GLN A 60 -9.60 6.66 8.83
N MET A 61 -10.75 5.97 8.86
CA MET A 61 -12.06 6.61 9.11
C MET A 61 -12.17 7.15 10.53
N THR A 62 -11.58 6.46 11.52
CA THR A 62 -11.51 6.94 12.91
C THR A 62 -10.69 8.24 12.99
N TYR A 63 -9.55 8.29 12.29
CA TYR A 63 -8.73 9.50 12.25
C TYR A 63 -9.45 10.66 11.57
N ILE A 64 -10.03 10.45 10.39
CA ILE A 64 -10.77 11.49 9.66
C ILE A 64 -11.92 12.02 10.51
N SER A 65 -12.70 11.14 11.13
CA SER A 65 -13.79 11.52 12.02
C SER A 65 -13.30 12.39 13.19
N SER A 66 -12.13 12.09 13.76
CA SER A 66 -11.56 12.88 14.85
C SER A 66 -11.18 14.30 14.45
N LEU A 67 -10.94 14.56 13.15
CA LEU A 67 -10.61 15.88 12.63
C LEU A 67 -11.84 16.73 12.31
N THR A 68 -12.96 16.10 11.99
CA THR A 68 -14.12 16.79 11.38
C THR A 68 -15.37 16.79 12.26
N ASP A 69 -15.61 15.71 13.01
CA ASP A 69 -16.85 15.54 13.77
C ASP A 69 -16.65 14.61 14.97
N SER A 70 -16.87 15.12 16.17
CA SER A 70 -16.86 14.35 17.43
C SER A 70 -18.26 14.02 17.96
N SER A 71 -19.31 14.23 17.15
CA SER A 71 -20.70 14.02 17.54
C SER A 71 -21.01 12.55 17.90
N ALA A 72 -22.13 12.34 18.57
CA ALA A 72 -22.64 10.99 18.84
C ALA A 72 -22.92 10.21 17.55
N ASN A 73 -23.33 10.91 16.48
CA ASN A 73 -23.58 10.29 15.17
C ASN A 73 -22.26 9.80 14.52
N ALA A 74 -21.21 10.60 14.55
CA ALA A 74 -19.90 10.20 14.05
C ALA A 74 -19.35 8.96 14.80
N LYS A 75 -19.48 8.93 16.13
CA LYS A 75 -19.10 7.76 16.94
C LYS A 75 -19.91 6.51 16.56
N LYS A 76 -21.21 6.66 16.30
CA LYS A 76 -22.07 5.55 15.83
C LYS A 76 -21.61 5.03 14.47
N GLN A 77 -21.27 5.91 13.53
CA GLN A 77 -20.74 5.52 12.22
C GLN A 77 -19.42 4.73 12.34
N ILE A 78 -18.50 5.17 13.17
CA ILE A 78 -17.24 4.42 13.42
C ILE A 78 -17.52 3.06 14.04
N THR A 79 -18.50 2.96 14.96
CA THR A 79 -18.91 1.67 15.54
C THR A 79 -19.44 0.72 14.47
N GLU A 80 -20.24 1.23 13.52
CA GLU A 80 -20.76 0.42 12.42
C GLU A 80 -19.66 -0.04 11.47
N ILE A 81 -18.72 0.85 11.12
CA ILE A 81 -17.53 0.52 10.30
C ILE A 81 -16.70 -0.60 10.97
N LYS A 82 -16.48 -0.51 12.28
CA LYS A 82 -15.79 -1.58 13.05
C LYS A 82 -16.53 -2.90 12.99
N LYS A 83 -17.86 -2.88 13.16
CA LYS A 83 -18.69 -4.07 13.07
C LYS A 83 -18.61 -4.73 11.68
N GLN A 84 -18.60 -3.93 10.62
CA GLN A 84 -18.43 -4.42 9.24
C GLN A 84 -17.04 -5.04 9.05
N ALA A 85 -15.98 -4.39 9.53
CA ALA A 85 -14.61 -4.90 9.46
C ALA A 85 -14.46 -6.24 10.22
N ASP A 86 -15.01 -6.33 11.42
CA ASP A 86 -14.97 -7.56 12.22
C ASP A 86 -15.77 -8.70 11.57
N ASN A 87 -16.84 -8.37 10.83
CA ASN A 87 -17.60 -9.36 10.07
C ASN A 87 -16.84 -9.84 8.82
N ILE A 88 -16.10 -8.95 8.13
CA ILE A 88 -15.24 -9.31 6.99
C ILE A 88 -14.18 -10.34 7.41
N LYS A 89 -13.58 -10.20 8.58
CA LYS A 89 -12.61 -11.17 9.11
C LYS A 89 -13.18 -12.57 9.32
N LYS A 90 -14.52 -12.69 9.41
CA LYS A 90 -15.23 -13.96 9.60
C LYS A 90 -15.66 -14.61 8.28
N LEU A 91 -15.37 -13.99 7.13
CA LEU A 91 -15.71 -14.57 5.83
C LEU A 91 -15.18 -16.00 5.71
N GLY A 92 -16.06 -16.89 5.28
CA GLY A 92 -15.77 -18.33 5.15
C GLY A 92 -15.93 -19.14 6.43
N THR A 93 -16.35 -18.52 7.55
CA THR A 93 -16.62 -19.20 8.82
C THR A 93 -18.12 -19.17 9.16
N PRO A 94 -18.61 -20.02 10.07
CA PRO A 94 -20.01 -20.01 10.54
C PRO A 94 -20.41 -18.74 11.28
N GLU A 95 -19.47 -17.95 11.77
CA GLU A 95 -19.69 -16.70 12.49
C GLU A 95 -19.92 -15.49 11.57
N TYR A 96 -19.78 -15.65 10.26
CA TYR A 96 -20.10 -14.61 9.28
C TYR A 96 -21.59 -14.35 9.21
N ASP A 97 -21.98 -13.08 9.32
CA ASP A 97 -23.37 -12.63 9.21
C ASP A 97 -23.58 -11.90 7.87
N ASP A 98 -24.35 -12.51 6.96
CA ASP A 98 -24.67 -11.97 5.63
C ASP A 98 -25.60 -10.74 5.65
N LYS A 99 -26.22 -10.44 6.79
CA LYS A 99 -27.06 -9.26 6.99
C LYS A 99 -26.26 -7.99 7.29
N ILE A 100 -24.99 -8.13 7.68
CA ILE A 100 -24.10 -7.00 7.91
C ILE A 100 -23.50 -6.56 6.56
N PRO A 101 -23.75 -5.30 6.11
CA PRO A 101 -23.17 -4.80 4.87
C PRO A 101 -21.64 -4.89 4.86
N LEU A 102 -21.06 -5.16 3.71
CA LEU A 102 -19.61 -5.14 3.54
C LEU A 102 -19.10 -3.70 3.41
N LEU A 103 -17.91 -3.45 3.91
CA LEU A 103 -17.26 -2.14 3.84
C LEU A 103 -17.16 -1.64 2.40
N LEU A 104 -17.34 -0.33 2.22
CA LEU A 104 -17.24 0.38 0.94
C LEU A 104 -18.17 -0.18 -0.16
N ASN A 105 -19.17 -0.95 0.20
CA ASN A 105 -20.05 -1.67 -0.74
C ASN A 105 -19.27 -2.54 -1.77
N LEU A 106 -18.06 -2.97 -1.42
CA LEU A 106 -17.30 -3.87 -2.26
C LEU A 106 -17.86 -5.30 -2.19
N PRO A 107 -17.80 -6.06 -3.30
CA PRO A 107 -18.38 -7.39 -3.34
C PRO A 107 -17.66 -8.37 -2.40
N ARG A 108 -18.35 -9.42 -1.99
CA ARG A 108 -17.82 -10.47 -1.14
C ARG A 108 -16.53 -11.09 -1.71
N SER A 109 -16.48 -11.34 -3.00
CA SER A 109 -15.30 -11.89 -3.68
C SER A 109 -14.05 -11.02 -3.55
N TYR A 110 -14.22 -9.69 -3.49
CA TYR A 110 -13.10 -8.78 -3.22
C TYR A 110 -12.52 -9.00 -1.82
N TRP A 111 -13.39 -9.11 -0.81
CA TRP A 111 -12.96 -9.29 0.58
C TRP A 111 -12.38 -10.69 0.82
N GLU A 112 -12.93 -11.73 0.18
CA GLU A 112 -12.34 -13.07 0.20
C GLU A 112 -10.93 -13.07 -0.38
N PHE A 113 -10.72 -12.36 -1.49
CA PHE A 113 -9.40 -12.16 -2.07
C PHE A 113 -8.48 -11.37 -1.12
N ALA A 114 -8.94 -10.24 -0.59
CA ALA A 114 -8.15 -9.39 0.30
C ALA A 114 -7.71 -10.13 1.57
N ASN A 115 -8.60 -10.93 2.16
CA ASN A 115 -8.29 -11.74 3.34
C ASN A 115 -7.28 -12.86 3.06
N ALA A 116 -7.32 -13.45 1.87
CA ALA A 116 -6.41 -14.50 1.46
C ALA A 116 -5.03 -13.99 1.05
N TYR A 117 -4.95 -12.76 0.51
CA TYR A 117 -3.71 -12.20 -0.01
C TYR A 117 -2.84 -11.64 1.11
N LYS A 118 -1.59 -12.10 1.19
CA LYS A 118 -0.59 -11.68 2.17
C LYS A 118 0.60 -11.03 1.45
N PRO A 119 0.58 -9.70 1.21
CA PRO A 119 1.55 -9.04 0.34
C PRO A 119 3.00 -9.21 0.82
N VAL A 120 3.25 -9.15 2.12
CA VAL A 120 4.58 -9.30 2.71
C VAL A 120 5.11 -10.73 2.52
N GLU A 121 4.26 -11.75 2.67
CA GLU A 121 4.64 -13.15 2.46
C GLU A 121 4.97 -13.44 0.99
N VAL A 122 4.20 -12.87 0.07
CA VAL A 122 4.48 -12.98 -1.37
C VAL A 122 5.82 -12.29 -1.69
N ALA A 123 6.00 -11.04 -1.25
CA ALA A 123 7.23 -10.29 -1.49
C ALA A 123 8.47 -10.98 -0.91
N SER A 124 8.34 -11.64 0.26
CA SER A 124 9.48 -12.34 0.90
C SER A 124 10.03 -13.51 0.08
N LYS A 125 9.26 -14.03 -0.87
CA LYS A 125 9.63 -15.15 -1.76
C LYS A 125 10.19 -14.68 -3.11
N LEU A 126 10.07 -13.39 -3.42
CA LEU A 126 10.58 -12.83 -4.66
C LEU A 126 12.11 -12.73 -4.62
N ALA A 127 12.76 -13.13 -5.71
CA ALA A 127 14.20 -13.03 -5.87
C ALA A 127 14.65 -11.66 -6.42
N LEU A 128 13.73 -10.93 -7.08
CA LEU A 128 14.01 -9.62 -7.68
C LEU A 128 14.16 -8.52 -6.62
N PRO A 129 14.84 -7.41 -6.93
CA PRO A 129 14.97 -6.24 -6.08
C PRO A 129 13.64 -5.58 -5.74
N ILE A 130 13.48 -5.17 -4.48
CA ILE A 130 12.26 -4.53 -3.96
C ILE A 130 12.66 -3.22 -3.27
N LEU A 131 12.07 -2.10 -3.72
CA LEU A 131 12.18 -0.81 -3.03
C LEU A 131 10.85 -0.48 -2.36
N ILE A 132 10.90 -0.12 -1.07
CA ILE A 132 9.72 0.31 -0.31
C ILE A 132 9.95 1.72 0.22
N LEU A 133 9.04 2.64 -0.15
CA LEU A 133 9.10 4.05 0.21
C LEU A 133 7.85 4.44 1.00
N GLN A 134 8.03 5.14 2.13
CA GLN A 134 6.95 5.51 3.03
C GLN A 134 7.08 6.94 3.55
N GLY A 135 6.01 7.72 3.44
CA GLY A 135 5.88 8.99 4.16
C GLY A 135 5.48 8.77 5.62
N GLU A 136 6.23 9.33 6.59
CA GLU A 136 5.94 9.12 8.02
C GLU A 136 4.73 9.92 8.51
N ARG A 137 4.29 10.93 7.73
CA ARG A 137 3.07 11.70 8.00
C ARG A 137 1.80 11.05 7.45
N ASP A 138 1.94 9.96 6.71
CA ASP A 138 0.84 9.25 6.08
C ASP A 138 -0.17 8.73 7.12
N TYR A 139 -1.46 9.13 6.97
CA TYR A 139 -2.53 8.66 7.84
C TYR A 139 -3.33 7.50 7.22
N GLN A 140 -3.13 7.22 5.93
CA GLN A 140 -3.83 6.17 5.20
C GLN A 140 -3.11 4.83 5.31
N VAL A 141 -1.81 4.84 4.99
CA VAL A 141 -0.90 3.72 5.20
C VAL A 141 0.17 4.20 6.17
N THR A 142 0.18 3.68 7.38
CA THR A 142 0.96 4.25 8.47
C THR A 142 2.33 3.57 8.64
N MET A 143 3.15 4.13 9.50
CA MET A 143 4.45 3.52 9.87
C MET A 143 4.31 2.13 10.49
N GLN A 144 3.11 1.73 10.91
CA GLN A 144 2.83 0.35 11.30
C GLN A 144 3.01 -0.60 10.10
N ASP A 145 2.48 -0.23 8.93
CA ASP A 145 2.64 -1.02 7.71
C ASP A 145 4.10 -1.08 7.27
N PHE A 146 4.81 0.04 7.32
CA PHE A 146 6.25 0.08 7.04
C PHE A 146 7.05 -0.82 7.98
N GLY A 147 6.69 -0.86 9.27
CA GLY A 147 7.27 -1.76 10.26
C GLY A 147 7.04 -3.25 9.92
N LEU A 148 5.85 -3.61 9.44
CA LEU A 148 5.52 -4.97 9.00
C LEU A 148 6.32 -5.36 7.74
N TRP A 149 6.45 -4.46 6.78
CA TRP A 149 7.32 -4.66 5.61
C TRP A 149 8.76 -4.90 6.03
N ARG A 150 9.31 -4.03 6.91
CA ARG A 150 10.68 -4.15 7.41
C ARG A 150 10.92 -5.46 8.14
N PHE A 151 9.98 -5.89 8.99
CA PHE A 151 10.08 -7.15 9.70
C PHE A 151 10.00 -8.35 8.75
N GLY A 152 9.03 -8.37 7.83
CA GLY A 152 8.81 -9.49 6.93
C GLY A 152 9.93 -9.67 5.90
N LEU A 153 10.60 -8.58 5.51
CA LEU A 153 11.69 -8.60 4.53
C LEU A 153 13.09 -8.51 5.14
N MET A 154 13.24 -8.59 6.46
CA MET A 154 14.53 -8.43 7.17
C MET A 154 15.63 -9.40 6.72
N ARG A 155 15.26 -10.53 6.12
CA ARG A 155 16.20 -11.55 5.60
C ARG A 155 16.39 -11.46 4.09
N ASN A 156 15.62 -10.63 3.41
CA ASN A 156 15.74 -10.44 1.96
C ASN A 156 16.81 -9.37 1.68
N LYS A 157 17.97 -9.79 1.18
CA LYS A 157 19.09 -8.90 0.88
C LYS A 157 18.84 -7.95 -0.30
N ASN A 158 17.80 -8.22 -1.10
CA ASN A 158 17.40 -7.43 -2.24
C ASN A 158 16.25 -6.46 -1.91
N ALA A 159 15.86 -6.35 -0.62
CA ALA A 159 14.84 -5.41 -0.17
C ALA A 159 15.47 -4.16 0.46
N PHE A 160 15.11 -3.01 -0.10
CA PHE A 160 15.56 -1.68 0.33
C PHE A 160 14.34 -0.91 0.85
N LEU A 161 14.46 -0.32 2.04
CA LEU A 161 13.36 0.39 2.66
C LEU A 161 13.82 1.77 3.13
N LYS A 162 13.05 2.81 2.74
CA LYS A 162 13.32 4.19 3.15
C LYS A 162 12.04 4.88 3.57
N SER A 163 12.04 5.55 4.73
CA SER A 163 10.96 6.42 5.16
C SER A 163 11.36 7.88 5.15
N TYR A 164 10.37 8.76 5.02
CA TYR A 164 10.59 10.20 4.88
C TYR A 164 9.78 10.95 5.93
N PRO A 165 10.42 11.57 6.94
CA PRO A 165 9.72 12.19 8.08
C PRO A 165 8.74 13.30 7.72
N LYS A 166 8.96 13.98 6.60
CA LYS A 166 8.15 15.14 6.19
C LYS A 166 7.06 14.80 5.18
N LEU A 167 6.98 13.58 4.66
CA LEU A 167 6.09 13.24 3.55
C LEU A 167 4.78 12.60 4.00
N ASN A 168 3.70 12.97 3.29
CA ASN A 168 2.38 12.36 3.41
C ASN A 168 2.19 11.17 2.44
N HIS A 169 0.96 10.68 2.32
CA HIS A 169 0.60 9.56 1.42
C HIS A 169 0.94 9.81 -0.05
N MET A 170 0.87 11.06 -0.50
CA MET A 170 1.18 11.48 -1.87
C MET A 170 2.64 11.91 -2.04
N LEU A 171 3.51 11.62 -1.06
CA LEU A 171 4.92 12.05 -1.03
C LEU A 171 5.11 13.57 -1.13
N GLN A 172 4.19 14.32 -0.56
CA GLN A 172 4.23 15.77 -0.47
C GLN A 172 4.72 16.21 0.92
N GLU A 173 5.54 17.25 0.97
CA GLU A 173 6.08 17.78 2.23
C GLU A 173 5.02 18.49 3.06
N GLY A 174 5.20 18.41 4.38
CA GLY A 174 4.40 19.12 5.35
C GLY A 174 4.90 18.91 6.77
N SER A 175 4.07 19.24 7.76
CA SER A 175 4.37 19.11 9.19
C SER A 175 3.22 18.44 9.92
N GLY A 176 3.54 17.69 11.00
CA GLY A 176 2.56 16.92 11.76
C GLY A 176 1.95 15.75 10.95
N LYS A 177 0.97 15.06 11.51
CA LYS A 177 0.25 14.00 10.81
C LYS A 177 -0.60 14.62 9.70
N ALA A 178 -0.49 14.08 8.48
CA ALA A 178 -1.21 14.60 7.33
C ALA A 178 -2.73 14.50 7.49
N THR A 179 -3.46 15.37 6.82
CA THR A 179 -4.92 15.40 6.82
C THR A 179 -5.47 15.31 5.40
N PRO A 180 -6.74 14.89 5.20
CA PRO A 180 -7.38 14.90 3.89
C PRO A 180 -7.38 16.27 3.21
N PHE A 181 -7.36 17.36 3.99
CA PHE A 181 -7.40 18.73 3.48
C PHE A 181 -6.13 19.12 2.71
N GLU A 182 -4.98 18.48 3.00
CA GLU A 182 -3.73 18.75 2.29
C GLU A 182 -3.85 18.40 0.80
N TYR A 183 -4.63 17.41 0.43
CA TYR A 183 -4.81 16.96 -0.96
C TYR A 183 -5.64 17.89 -1.83
N ASN A 184 -6.27 18.93 -1.23
CA ASN A 184 -6.95 19.99 -1.97
C ASN A 184 -5.97 21.03 -2.53
N GLN A 185 -4.68 20.96 -2.17
CA GLN A 185 -3.64 21.84 -2.66
C GLN A 185 -2.72 21.08 -3.59
N ALA A 186 -2.53 21.61 -4.80
CA ALA A 186 -1.56 21.04 -5.74
C ALA A 186 -0.14 21.17 -5.15
N SER A 187 0.55 20.06 -5.02
CA SER A 187 1.93 19.99 -4.55
C SER A 187 2.66 18.88 -5.32
N PRO A 188 3.89 19.10 -5.77
CA PRO A 188 4.64 18.08 -6.48
C PRO A 188 5.11 16.97 -5.52
N VAL A 189 5.38 15.80 -6.09
CA VAL A 189 6.25 14.81 -5.45
C VAL A 189 7.65 15.43 -5.33
N VAL A 190 8.28 15.27 -4.17
CA VAL A 190 9.58 15.90 -3.91
C VAL A 190 10.72 15.23 -4.68
N GLY A 191 11.69 16.05 -5.13
CA GLY A 191 12.78 15.60 -6.01
C GLY A 191 13.62 14.46 -5.42
N TYR A 192 13.96 14.52 -4.14
CA TYR A 192 14.79 13.50 -3.50
C TYR A 192 14.15 12.09 -3.45
N VAL A 193 12.82 11.99 -3.54
CA VAL A 193 12.16 10.68 -3.71
C VAL A 193 12.40 10.14 -5.13
N MET A 194 12.33 11.02 -6.12
CA MET A 194 12.63 10.65 -7.50
C MET A 194 14.10 10.25 -7.67
N ASP A 195 15.03 10.93 -6.97
CA ASP A 195 16.45 10.57 -6.96
C ASP A 195 16.69 9.19 -6.33
N ASP A 196 16.00 8.87 -5.24
CA ASP A 196 16.06 7.53 -4.63
C ASP A 196 15.53 6.44 -5.57
N ILE A 197 14.42 6.69 -6.27
CA ILE A 197 13.87 5.76 -7.26
C ILE A 197 14.84 5.59 -8.43
N ALA A 198 15.40 6.67 -8.95
CA ALA A 198 16.38 6.63 -10.03
C ALA A 198 17.65 5.87 -9.62
N SER A 199 18.15 6.11 -8.41
CA SER A 199 19.29 5.37 -7.86
C SER A 199 19.02 3.87 -7.77
N PHE A 200 17.84 3.48 -7.28
CA PHE A 200 17.43 2.08 -7.22
C PHE A 200 17.38 1.44 -8.62
N ILE A 201 16.81 2.13 -9.61
CA ILE A 201 16.71 1.64 -10.99
C ILE A 201 18.10 1.48 -11.62
N HIS A 202 19.00 2.45 -11.44
CA HIS A 202 20.29 2.45 -12.11
C HIS A 202 21.36 1.64 -11.38
N ASN A 203 21.33 1.63 -10.06
CA ASN A 203 22.42 1.06 -9.23
C ASN A 203 21.97 -0.20 -8.47
N GLY A 204 20.69 -0.53 -8.46
CA GLY A 204 20.13 -1.65 -7.69
C GLY A 204 20.12 -1.42 -6.17
N ASN A 205 20.39 -0.18 -5.71
CA ASN A 205 20.40 0.17 -4.28
C ASN A 205 19.98 1.63 -4.06
N LEU A 206 19.79 2.00 -2.78
CA LEU A 206 19.62 3.40 -2.37
C LEU A 206 21.00 4.08 -2.21
N LEU A 207 21.03 5.39 -2.48
CA LEU A 207 22.21 6.24 -2.20
C LEU A 207 22.40 6.44 -0.69
#